data_6c7aaa98580435d2732878fea8b23447
#
_entry.id   6c7aaa98580435d2732878fea8b23447
#
_cell.length_a   1.000
_cell.length_b   1.000
_cell.length_c   1.000
_cell.angle_alpha   90.00
_cell.angle_beta   90.00
_cell.angle_gamma   90.00
#
_symmetry.space_group_name_H-M   'P 1'
#
loop_
_entity.id
_entity.type
_entity.pdbx_description
1 polymer ?
#
loop_
_entity_poly.entity_id
_entity_poly.type
_entity_poly.pdbx_seq_one_letter_code
_entity_poly.pdbx_strand_id
1 'polypeptide(L)'
;YAPYTHAVFGAMADKDIGQVLRIMRDVVDHWYVCDLPSARAATAEQLRAILLDSGFVADQDHSVQTFDSVQSALVHLSASVPTQVSPNDRIIIFGSFVTVEQALKGLPRFPSVPAEST
;
A
#
# COMPACT_ATOMS: atom_id res chain seq x y z
N TYR A 1 3.66 -23.02 -4.84
CA TYR A 1 3.32 -21.80 -4.12
C TYR A 1 3.88 -20.58 -4.82
N ALA A 2 3.03 -19.64 -5.10
CA ALA A 2 3.42 -18.37 -5.71
C ALA A 2 3.36 -17.28 -4.65
N PRO A 3 4.41 -16.47 -4.49
CA PRO A 3 4.37 -15.38 -3.51
C PRO A 3 3.37 -14.32 -3.92
N TYR A 4 2.76 -13.70 -2.93
CA TYR A 4 1.82 -12.61 -3.15
C TYR A 4 2.56 -11.26 -3.20
N THR A 5 1.96 -10.31 -3.88
CA THR A 5 2.41 -8.94 -3.87
C THR A 5 1.41 -8.10 -3.05
N HIS A 6 1.92 -7.44 -2.04
CA HIS A 6 1.15 -6.57 -1.16
C HIS A 6 1.53 -5.12 -1.47
N ALA A 7 0.55 -4.26 -1.59
CA ALA A 7 0.81 -2.86 -1.92
C ALA A 7 0.21 -1.92 -0.87
N VAL A 8 1.05 -1.06 -0.32
CA VAL A 8 0.61 0.07 0.49
C VAL A 8 0.51 1.27 -0.44
N PHE A 9 -0.70 1.77 -0.61
CA PHE A 9 -0.99 2.78 -1.63
C PHE A 9 -1.75 3.95 -1.03
N GLY A 10 -1.27 5.14 -1.30
CA GLY A 10 -1.97 6.39 -1.00
C GLY A 10 -1.69 7.37 -2.11
N ALA A 11 -2.64 8.22 -2.46
CA ALA A 11 -2.47 9.11 -3.60
C ALA A 11 -3.15 10.45 -3.38
N MET A 12 -2.59 11.47 -4.00
CA MET A 12 -3.21 12.79 -4.05
C MET A 12 -4.37 12.73 -5.04
N ALA A 13 -5.45 13.44 -4.73
CA ALA A 13 -6.68 13.37 -5.50
C ALA A 13 -6.55 13.88 -6.93
N ASP A 14 -5.54 14.70 -7.20
CA ASP A 14 -5.31 15.27 -8.53
C ASP A 14 -4.55 14.32 -9.48
N LYS A 15 -4.16 13.15 -9.00
CA LYS A 15 -3.48 12.16 -9.85
C LYS A 15 -4.49 11.33 -10.61
N ASP A 16 -4.03 10.72 -11.71
CA ASP A 16 -4.86 9.80 -12.47
C ASP A 16 -4.88 8.43 -11.78
N ILE A 17 -5.57 8.39 -10.65
CA ILE A 17 -5.61 7.22 -9.79
C ILE A 17 -6.20 6.02 -10.52
N GLY A 18 -7.29 6.23 -11.26
CA GLY A 18 -7.95 5.15 -11.97
C GLY A 18 -7.02 4.44 -12.95
N GLN A 19 -6.18 5.22 -13.65
CA GLN A 19 -5.23 4.64 -14.60
C GLN A 19 -4.17 3.82 -13.89
N VAL A 20 -3.62 4.35 -12.79
CA VAL A 20 -2.61 3.64 -12.02
C VAL A 20 -3.18 2.33 -11.49
N LEU A 21 -4.39 2.36 -10.95
CA LEU A 21 -5.00 1.16 -10.38
C LEU A 21 -5.34 0.13 -11.45
N ARG A 22 -5.77 0.57 -12.63
CA ARG A 22 -6.02 -0.36 -13.74
C ARG A 22 -4.75 -1.07 -14.17
N ILE A 23 -3.63 -0.37 -14.18
CA ILE A 23 -2.35 -0.96 -14.56
C ILE A 23 -1.88 -1.94 -13.49
N MET A 24 -2.03 -1.58 -12.22
CA MET A 24 -1.45 -2.35 -11.13
C MET A 24 -2.36 -3.45 -10.59
N ARG A 25 -3.65 -3.44 -10.93
CA ARG A 25 -4.59 -4.41 -10.35
C ARG A 25 -4.21 -5.87 -10.61
N ASP A 26 -3.57 -6.14 -11.74
CA ASP A 26 -3.19 -7.50 -12.10
C ASP A 26 -1.84 -7.90 -11.52
N VAL A 27 -1.10 -6.93 -10.97
CA VAL A 27 0.22 -7.16 -10.38
C VAL A 27 0.12 -7.34 -8.86
N VAL A 28 -0.81 -6.64 -8.24
CA VAL A 28 -0.93 -6.60 -6.78
C VAL A 28 -2.08 -7.50 -6.34
N ASP A 29 -1.81 -8.36 -5.39
CA ASP A 29 -2.81 -9.29 -4.87
C ASP A 29 -3.57 -8.71 -3.67
N HIS A 30 -2.85 -8.06 -2.77
CA HIS A 30 -3.43 -7.50 -1.56
C HIS A 30 -3.12 -6.01 -1.45
N TRP A 31 -4.17 -5.22 -1.37
CA TRP A 31 -4.07 -3.76 -1.34
C TRP A 31 -4.35 -3.24 0.06
N TYR A 32 -3.53 -2.30 0.48
CA TYR A 32 -3.67 -1.60 1.75
C TYR A 32 -3.71 -0.11 1.41
N VAL A 33 -4.92 0.39 1.16
CA VAL A 33 -5.11 1.76 0.70
C VAL A 33 -5.26 2.67 1.90
N CYS A 34 -4.57 3.81 1.88
CA CYS A 34 -4.38 4.64 3.06
C CYS A 34 -4.80 6.07 2.82
N ASP A 35 -5.32 6.70 3.88
CA ASP A 35 -5.43 8.15 3.93
C ASP A 35 -4.02 8.73 4.05
N LEU A 36 -3.83 9.92 3.51
CA LEU A 36 -2.59 10.67 3.67
C LEU A 36 -2.86 11.93 4.48
N PRO A 37 -1.85 12.46 5.19
CA PRO A 37 -2.01 13.66 5.99
C PRO A 37 -2.02 14.93 5.12
N SER A 38 -2.98 15.00 4.24
CA SER A 38 -3.13 16.11 3.32
C SER A 38 -4.60 16.26 2.96
N ALA A 39 -5.10 17.48 2.99
CA ALA A 39 -6.47 17.76 2.58
C ALA A 39 -6.70 17.49 1.09
N ARG A 40 -5.63 17.41 0.31
CA ARG A 40 -5.70 17.19 -1.13
C ARG A 40 -5.57 15.72 -1.51
N ALA A 41 -5.42 14.86 -0.54
CA ALA A 41 -5.30 13.44 -0.81
C ALA A 41 -6.67 12.80 -1.00
N ALA A 42 -6.72 11.78 -1.86
CA ALA A 42 -7.88 10.93 -1.92
C ALA A 42 -7.96 10.11 -0.63
N THR A 43 -9.16 9.88 -0.14
CA THR A 43 -9.33 9.07 1.07
C THR A 43 -9.14 7.60 0.74
N ALA A 44 -8.86 6.80 1.77
CA ALA A 44 -8.74 5.35 1.60
C ALA A 44 -10.02 4.77 1.00
N GLU A 45 -11.19 5.24 1.44
CA GLU A 45 -12.46 4.77 0.89
C GLU A 45 -12.62 5.14 -0.59
N GLN A 46 -12.18 6.32 -0.99
CA GLN A 46 -12.20 6.71 -2.39
C GLN A 46 -11.27 5.80 -3.22
N LEU A 47 -10.08 5.52 -2.70
CA LEU A 47 -9.14 4.65 -3.39
C LEU A 47 -9.71 3.24 -3.54
N ARG A 48 -10.32 2.73 -2.49
CA ARG A 48 -10.96 1.41 -2.53
C ARG A 48 -12.06 1.37 -3.58
N ALA A 49 -12.90 2.39 -3.61
CA ALA A 49 -13.99 2.46 -4.58
C ALA A 49 -13.46 2.50 -6.02
N ILE A 50 -12.41 3.28 -6.27
CA ILE A 50 -11.82 3.37 -7.60
C ILE A 50 -11.22 2.02 -8.01
N LEU A 51 -10.55 1.36 -7.07
CA LEU A 51 -9.95 0.05 -7.35
C LEU A 51 -11.02 -0.98 -7.72
N LEU A 52 -12.08 -1.06 -6.94
CA LEU A 52 -13.16 -2.00 -7.22
C LEU A 52 -13.86 -1.67 -8.54
N ASP A 53 -14.02 -0.38 -8.84
CA ASP A 53 -14.61 0.06 -10.09
C ASP A 53 -13.72 -0.26 -11.29
N SER A 54 -12.43 -0.40 -11.07
CA SER A 54 -11.49 -0.75 -12.15
C SER A 54 -11.59 -2.22 -12.57
N GLY A 55 -12.32 -3.02 -11.82
CA GLY A 55 -12.47 -4.44 -12.10
C GLY A 55 -11.75 -5.37 -11.14
N PHE A 56 -11.11 -4.84 -10.11
CA PHE A 56 -10.47 -5.66 -9.09
C PHE A 56 -11.55 -6.42 -8.32
N VAL A 57 -11.39 -7.73 -8.19
CA VAL A 57 -12.34 -8.58 -7.48
C VAL A 57 -11.66 -9.18 -6.27
N ALA A 58 -12.21 -8.94 -5.09
CA ALA A 58 -11.70 -9.51 -3.86
C ALA A 58 -12.12 -10.97 -3.74
N ASP A 59 -11.19 -11.83 -3.34
CA ASP A 59 -11.45 -13.26 -3.12
C ASP A 59 -10.44 -13.79 -2.11
N GLN A 60 -10.21 -15.10 -2.07
CA GLN A 60 -9.27 -15.70 -1.11
C GLN A 60 -7.85 -15.17 -1.28
N ASP A 61 -7.46 -14.88 -2.52
CA ASP A 61 -6.09 -14.51 -2.87
C ASP A 61 -5.93 -13.03 -3.15
N HIS A 62 -7.01 -12.27 -3.10
CA HIS A 62 -7.02 -10.86 -3.47
C HIS A 62 -7.87 -10.07 -2.48
N SER A 63 -7.31 -9.03 -1.94
CA SER A 63 -8.04 -8.23 -0.94
C SER A 63 -7.72 -6.74 -1.06
N VAL A 64 -8.61 -5.93 -0.52
CA VAL A 64 -8.37 -4.50 -0.36
C VAL A 64 -8.87 -4.10 1.01
N GLN A 65 -8.01 -3.43 1.78
CA GLN A 65 -8.33 -2.94 3.11
C GLN A 65 -8.00 -1.46 3.18
N THR A 66 -8.76 -0.74 3.99
CA THR A 66 -8.59 0.70 4.15
C THR A 66 -7.94 1.01 5.49
N PHE A 67 -7.09 2.03 5.51
CA PHE A 67 -6.38 2.45 6.70
C PHE A 67 -6.39 3.97 6.81
N ASP A 68 -6.37 4.48 8.03
CA ASP A 68 -6.38 5.92 8.26
C ASP A 68 -4.99 6.55 8.13
N SER A 69 -3.96 5.73 7.97
CA SER A 69 -2.61 6.23 7.74
C SER A 69 -1.74 5.13 7.14
N VAL A 70 -0.62 5.54 6.55
CA VAL A 70 0.37 4.59 6.04
C VAL A 70 0.96 3.79 7.19
N GLN A 71 1.20 4.44 8.32
CA GLN A 71 1.75 3.78 9.49
C GLN A 71 0.84 2.66 9.99
N SER A 72 -0.48 2.90 10.00
CA SER A 72 -1.44 1.87 10.40
C SER A 72 -1.38 0.66 9.49
N ALA A 73 -1.24 0.87 8.19
CA ALA A 73 -1.10 -0.22 7.23
C ALA A 73 0.17 -1.02 7.48
N LEU A 74 1.28 -0.34 7.76
CA LEU A 74 2.55 -1.01 8.03
C LEU A 74 2.49 -1.82 9.32
N VAL A 75 1.85 -1.28 10.35
CA VAL A 75 1.66 -2.00 11.61
C VAL A 75 0.84 -3.26 11.37
N HIS A 76 -0.24 -3.14 10.58
CA HIS A 76 -1.08 -4.28 10.24
C HIS A 76 -0.27 -5.37 9.52
N LEU A 77 0.55 -4.98 8.56
CA LEU A 77 1.38 -5.93 7.83
C LEU A 77 2.36 -6.64 8.76
N SER A 78 2.98 -5.90 9.66
CA SER A 78 3.93 -6.48 10.62
C SER A 78 3.23 -7.45 11.57
N ALA A 79 2.06 -7.09 12.05
CA ALA A 79 1.33 -7.93 13.00
C ALA A 79 0.77 -9.19 12.35
N SER A 80 0.57 -9.17 11.03
CA SER A 80 -0.06 -10.28 10.31
C SER A 80 0.94 -11.25 9.69
N VAL A 81 2.22 -11.03 9.92
CA VAL A 81 3.26 -11.78 9.23
C VAL A 81 3.05 -13.29 9.23
N PRO A 82 2.78 -13.95 10.34
CA PRO A 82 2.67 -15.41 10.27
C PRO A 82 1.46 -15.91 9.50
N THR A 83 0.44 -15.09 9.31
CA THR A 83 -0.82 -15.54 8.74
C THR A 83 -1.14 -15.00 7.37
N GLN A 84 -0.66 -13.82 7.06
CA GLN A 84 -1.01 -13.16 5.80
C GLN A 84 0.17 -12.88 4.91
N VAL A 85 1.35 -12.64 5.46
CA VAL A 85 2.53 -12.28 4.70
C VAL A 85 3.59 -13.33 4.92
N SER A 86 4.01 -14.01 3.88
CA SER A 86 5.08 -14.99 3.97
C SER A 86 6.43 -14.31 3.66
N PRO A 87 7.55 -14.96 4.05
CA PRO A 87 8.86 -14.37 3.78
C PRO A 87 9.18 -14.13 2.31
N ASN A 88 8.50 -14.84 1.41
CA ASN A 88 8.72 -14.70 -0.02
C ASN A 88 7.81 -13.69 -0.69
N ASP A 89 6.85 -13.15 0.05
CA ASP A 89 5.94 -12.16 -0.51
C ASP A 89 6.68 -10.84 -0.72
N ARG A 90 6.19 -10.05 -1.66
CA ARG A 90 6.74 -8.74 -1.94
C ARG A 90 5.82 -7.67 -1.37
N ILE A 91 6.40 -6.63 -0.83
CA ILE A 91 5.66 -5.47 -0.33
C ILE A 91 6.16 -4.26 -1.10
N ILE A 92 5.25 -3.57 -1.77
CA ILE A 92 5.58 -2.35 -2.48
C ILE A 92 4.80 -1.20 -1.87
N ILE A 93 5.41 -0.01 -1.88
CA ILE A 93 4.81 1.19 -1.32
C ILE A 93 4.89 2.25 -2.40
N PHE A 94 3.73 2.77 -2.79
CA PHE A 94 3.74 3.72 -3.89
C PHE A 94 2.50 4.61 -3.85
N GLY A 95 2.41 5.51 -4.82
CA GLY A 95 1.27 6.38 -5.03
C GLY A 95 1.65 7.85 -5.06
N SER A 96 2.48 8.30 -4.12
CA SER A 96 2.94 9.67 -4.08
C SER A 96 4.17 9.77 -3.20
N PHE A 97 4.86 10.90 -3.27
CA PHE A 97 5.98 11.16 -2.37
C PHE A 97 5.53 11.16 -0.92
N VAL A 98 4.32 11.65 -0.64
CA VAL A 98 3.80 11.67 0.72
C VAL A 98 3.65 10.24 1.25
N THR A 99 3.17 9.32 0.40
CA THR A 99 3.03 7.92 0.79
C THR A 99 4.38 7.33 1.17
N VAL A 100 5.38 7.53 0.33
CA VAL A 100 6.71 6.99 0.57
C VAL A 100 7.34 7.64 1.80
N GLU A 101 7.19 8.95 1.95
CA GLU A 101 7.72 9.65 3.10
C GLU A 101 7.11 9.11 4.41
N GLN A 102 5.80 8.93 4.44
CA GLN A 102 5.12 8.42 5.63
C GLN A 102 5.56 6.99 5.93
N ALA A 103 5.77 6.18 4.89
CA ALA A 103 6.24 4.82 5.07
C ALA A 103 7.65 4.81 5.67
N LEU A 104 8.53 5.66 5.19
CA LEU A 104 9.89 5.72 5.70
C LEU A 104 9.91 6.15 7.17
N LYS A 105 9.01 7.04 7.57
CA LYS A 105 8.91 7.44 8.97
C LYS A 105 8.42 6.32 9.85
N GLY A 106 7.63 5.40 9.31
CA GLY A 106 7.06 4.30 10.07
C GLY A 106 7.91 3.05 10.10
N LEU A 107 8.98 3.00 9.32
CA LEU A 107 9.83 1.81 9.27
C LEU A 107 10.87 1.86 10.38
N PRO A 108 11.24 0.70 10.93
CA PRO A 108 12.31 0.66 11.91
C PRO A 108 13.64 1.02 11.25
N ARG A 109 14.52 1.59 12.04
CA ARG A 109 15.86 1.84 11.56
C ARG A 109 16.64 0.56 11.53
N PHE A 110 17.44 0.43 10.48
CA PHE A 110 18.33 -0.71 10.34
C PHE A 110 19.76 -0.24 10.59
N PRO A 111 20.43 -0.78 11.60
CA PRO A 111 21.80 -0.31 11.90
C PRO A 111 22.76 -0.50 10.75
N SER A 112 22.49 -1.46 9.89
CA SER A 112 23.36 -1.75 8.78
C SER A 112 23.18 -0.80 7.61
N VAL A 113 22.20 0.09 7.65
CA VAL A 113 21.99 1.04 6.57
C VAL A 113 22.85 2.26 6.84
N PRO A 114 23.85 2.52 6.01
CA PRO A 114 24.71 3.66 6.22
C PRO A 114 23.93 4.92 5.97
N ALA A 115 24.03 5.73 6.89
CA ALA A 115 23.32 6.93 6.71
C ALA A 115 23.83 7.68 5.54
N GLU A 116 24.66 7.17 5.17
CA GLU A 116 24.92 7.69 4.36
C GLU A 116 24.97 7.75 3.51
N SER A 117 24.99 7.19 3.71
CA SER A 117 24.94 7.20 2.74
C SER A 117 24.44 8.21 2.20
N THR A 118 24.30 8.75 2.47
CA THR A 118 23.99 9.68 1.84
C THR A 118 24.38 10.35 1.73
#